data_8fcc5bb263e30f280359aeea5b8baeab
#
_entry.id   8fcc5bb263e30f280359aeea5b8baeab
#
_cell.length_a   1.000
_cell.length_b   1.000
_cell.length_c   1.000
_cell.angle_alpha   90.00
_cell.angle_beta   90.00
_cell.angle_gamma   90.00
#
_symmetry.space_group_name_H-M   'P 1'
#
loop_
_entity.id
_entity.type
_entity.pdbx_description
1 polymer ?
#
loop_
_entity_poly.entity_id
_entity_poly.type
_entity_poly.pdbx_seq_one_letter_code
_entity_poly.pdbx_strand_id
1 'polypeptide(L)'
;SRGLGDVYKRQDDIIAILTKYYYQHEKIMIVSGDKDFIQLQFYKNVEQYAPIQKKYVGFDEEGIRLDAKEFLLEQIMKGDRSDGIPNILSPDDCFVTGEKQKPMTKKRLEEYSLIDNHTDEIRTNWLRNSKLIDLNQIPQVYEDAIINSYRSYKVNDRSKLLTYFIENKLKSLMENISDF
;
A
#
# COMPACT_ATOMS: atom_id res chain seq x y z
N SER A 1 5.59 -8.69 25.06
CA SER A 1 5.52 -7.41 24.33
C SER A 1 5.92 -7.56 22.85
N ARG A 2 5.18 -8.36 22.08
CA ARG A 2 5.37 -8.53 20.62
C ARG A 2 4.24 -7.86 19.82
N GLY A 3 3.63 -6.80 20.28
CA GLY A 3 2.35 -6.39 19.71
C GLY A 3 2.33 -5.11 18.88
N LEU A 4 3.09 -4.11 19.21
CA LEU A 4 2.93 -2.79 18.57
C LEU A 4 3.91 -2.54 17.40
N GLY A 5 5.11 -3.09 17.43
CA GLY A 5 6.09 -2.91 16.35
C GLY A 5 5.73 -3.63 15.04
N ASP A 6 5.01 -4.76 15.13
CA ASP A 6 4.61 -5.54 13.96
C ASP A 6 3.36 -4.96 13.28
N VAL A 7 2.49 -4.25 14.00
CA VAL A 7 1.29 -3.61 13.45
C VAL A 7 1.67 -2.41 12.56
N TYR A 8 2.65 -1.61 12.95
CA TYR A 8 3.11 -0.46 12.14
C TYR A 8 3.76 -0.88 10.81
N LYS A 9 4.36 -2.06 10.76
CA LYS A 9 4.98 -2.60 9.53
C LYS A 9 4.00 -3.24 8.56
N ARG A 10 2.71 -3.32 8.90
CA ARG A 10 1.69 -4.00 8.10
C ARG A 10 0.46 -3.12 7.85
N GLN A 11 0.61 -1.80 7.91
CA GLN A 11 -0.52 -0.90 7.65
C GLN A 11 -1.06 -1.08 6.23
N ASP A 12 -0.18 -1.34 5.27
CA ASP A 12 -0.53 -1.51 3.86
C ASP A 12 -1.31 -2.80 3.65
N ASP A 13 -0.88 -3.89 4.31
CA ASP A 13 -1.61 -5.16 4.32
C ASP A 13 -3.02 -4.98 4.90
N ILE A 14 -3.17 -4.22 5.99
CA ILE A 14 -4.46 -3.98 6.63
C ILE A 14 -5.39 -3.22 5.68
N ILE A 15 -4.91 -2.13 5.06
CA ILE A 15 -5.69 -1.33 4.11
C ILE A 15 -6.08 -2.20 2.91
N ALA A 16 -5.15 -2.97 2.35
CA ALA A 16 -5.40 -3.83 1.21
C ALA A 16 -6.46 -4.90 1.51
N ILE A 17 -6.32 -5.59 2.64
CA ILE A 17 -7.23 -6.67 3.05
C ILE A 17 -8.62 -6.13 3.35
N LEU A 18 -8.75 -5.03 4.08
CA LEU A 18 -10.05 -4.42 4.36
C LEU A 18 -10.69 -3.88 3.08
N THR A 19 -9.92 -3.29 2.17
CA THR A 19 -10.41 -2.85 0.86
C THR A 19 -10.95 -4.04 0.06
N LYS A 20 -10.19 -5.13 -0.05
CA LYS A 20 -10.58 -6.36 -0.74
C LYS A 20 -11.81 -7.01 -0.12
N TYR A 21 -11.97 -6.89 1.20
CA TYR A 21 -13.12 -7.47 1.91
C TYR A 21 -14.40 -6.68 1.71
N TYR A 22 -14.34 -5.33 1.67
CA TYR A 22 -15.52 -4.47 1.65
C TYR A 22 -15.89 -3.90 0.28
N TYR A 23 -15.01 -3.92 -0.73
CA TYR A 23 -15.25 -3.24 -2.01
C TYR A 23 -16.54 -3.65 -2.73
N GLN A 24 -17.03 -4.86 -2.50
CA GLN A 24 -18.27 -5.33 -3.12
C GLN A 24 -19.54 -4.72 -2.53
N HIS A 25 -19.44 -4.22 -1.30
CA HIS A 25 -20.60 -3.78 -0.51
C HIS A 25 -20.60 -2.27 -0.27
N GLU A 26 -19.44 -1.63 -0.30
CA GLU A 26 -19.28 -0.24 0.10
C GLU A 26 -18.39 0.53 -0.88
N LYS A 27 -18.59 1.87 -0.93
CA LYS A 27 -17.61 2.76 -1.53
C LYS A 27 -16.47 2.97 -0.55
N ILE A 28 -15.24 2.83 -1.03
CA ILE A 28 -14.06 2.93 -0.18
C ILE A 28 -13.25 4.15 -0.59
N MET A 29 -12.92 4.98 0.40
CA MET A 29 -11.99 6.08 0.26
C MET A 29 -10.74 5.78 1.08
N ILE A 30 -9.61 5.57 0.39
CA ILE A 30 -8.30 5.43 1.03
C ILE A 30 -7.72 6.83 1.23
N VAL A 31 -7.50 7.23 2.49
CA VAL A 31 -6.93 8.54 2.82
C VAL A 31 -5.42 8.37 3.03
N SER A 32 -4.68 8.43 1.94
CA SER A 32 -3.21 8.28 1.92
C SER A 32 -2.61 8.90 0.67
N GLY A 33 -1.40 9.47 0.81
CA GLY A 33 -0.58 9.92 -0.34
C GLY A 33 0.28 8.82 -0.95
N ASP A 34 0.27 7.62 -0.37
CA ASP A 34 1.10 6.51 -0.81
C ASP A 34 0.62 5.95 -2.15
N LYS A 35 1.52 5.88 -3.11
CA LYS A 35 1.19 5.44 -4.48
C LYS A 35 0.96 3.93 -4.56
N ASP A 36 1.41 3.15 -3.59
CA ASP A 36 1.25 1.71 -3.59
C ASP A 36 -0.22 1.30 -3.53
N PHE A 37 -1.08 2.15 -2.95
CA PHE A 37 -2.52 1.92 -2.96
C PHE A 37 -3.22 2.19 -4.30
N ILE A 38 -2.54 2.75 -5.32
CA ILE A 38 -3.12 2.88 -6.67
C ILE A 38 -3.54 1.52 -7.22
N GLN A 39 -2.79 0.46 -6.91
CA GLN A 39 -3.14 -0.90 -7.32
C GLN A 39 -4.52 -1.36 -6.81
N LEU A 40 -4.99 -0.85 -5.65
CA LEU A 40 -6.30 -1.17 -5.10
C LEU A 40 -7.45 -0.48 -5.86
N GLN A 41 -7.16 0.53 -6.66
CA GLN A 41 -8.15 1.19 -7.52
C GLN A 41 -8.54 0.34 -8.75
N PHE A 42 -8.00 -0.87 -8.87
CA PHE A 42 -8.55 -1.91 -9.73
C PHE A 42 -10.04 -2.17 -9.42
N TYR A 43 -10.44 -2.05 -8.18
CA TYR A 43 -11.82 -2.12 -7.76
C TYR A 43 -12.52 -0.79 -8.07
N LYS A 44 -13.61 -0.84 -8.87
CA LYS A 44 -14.26 0.37 -9.45
C LYS A 44 -14.80 1.38 -8.44
N ASN A 45 -15.09 0.95 -7.22
CA ASN A 45 -15.64 1.78 -6.14
C ASN A 45 -14.61 2.15 -5.07
N VAL A 46 -13.32 2.00 -5.39
CA VAL A 46 -12.21 2.41 -4.54
C VAL A 46 -11.58 3.68 -5.10
N GLU A 47 -11.47 4.70 -4.27
CA GLU A 47 -10.83 5.96 -4.56
C GLU A 47 -9.75 6.24 -3.51
N GLN A 48 -8.78 7.08 -3.86
CA GLN A 48 -7.72 7.48 -2.94
C GLN A 48 -7.58 8.99 -2.94
N TYR A 49 -7.46 9.55 -1.74
CA TYR A 49 -7.26 10.99 -1.53
C TYR A 49 -6.02 11.25 -0.69
N ALA A 50 -5.13 12.10 -1.18
CA ALA A 50 -3.93 12.54 -0.48
C ALA A 50 -4.19 13.86 0.26
N PRO A 51 -4.36 13.85 1.60
CA PRO A 51 -4.79 15.04 2.35
C PRO A 51 -3.74 16.14 2.38
N ILE A 52 -2.44 15.82 2.38
CA ILE A 52 -1.36 16.80 2.37
C ILE A 52 -1.32 17.54 1.03
N GLN A 53 -1.44 16.81 -0.09
CA GLN A 53 -1.45 17.36 -1.45
C GLN A 53 -2.83 17.90 -1.85
N LYS A 54 -3.87 17.64 -1.05
CA LYS A 54 -5.27 18.04 -1.29
C LYS A 54 -5.79 17.60 -2.66
N LYS A 55 -5.44 16.38 -3.10
CA LYS A 55 -5.82 15.86 -4.42
C LYS A 55 -6.14 14.37 -4.39
N TYR A 56 -6.92 13.93 -5.37
CA TYR A 56 -7.08 12.51 -5.64
C TYR A 56 -5.80 11.91 -6.22
N VAL A 57 -5.50 10.67 -5.88
CA VAL A 57 -4.34 9.90 -6.35
C VAL A 57 -4.83 8.89 -7.40
N GLY A 58 -3.96 8.50 -8.31
CA GLY A 58 -4.29 7.54 -9.39
C GLY A 58 -4.73 8.23 -10.68
N PHE A 59 -4.29 9.48 -10.89
CA PHE A 59 -4.49 10.23 -12.12
C PHE A 59 -3.14 10.74 -12.64
N ASP A 60 -3.02 10.83 -13.96
CA ASP A 60 -1.88 11.45 -14.61
C ASP A 60 -1.94 12.99 -14.58
N GLU A 61 -0.99 13.63 -15.26
CA GLU A 61 -0.92 15.12 -15.35
C GLU A 61 -2.07 15.72 -16.14
N GLU A 62 -2.71 14.93 -17.01
CA GLU A 62 -3.86 15.33 -17.84
C GLU A 62 -5.20 15.08 -17.13
N GLY A 63 -5.17 14.47 -15.93
CA GLY A 63 -6.36 14.12 -15.16
C GLY A 63 -7.03 12.81 -15.60
N ILE A 64 -6.33 12.01 -16.40
CA ILE A 64 -6.81 10.69 -16.83
C ILE A 64 -6.47 9.67 -15.74
N ARG A 65 -7.45 8.82 -15.42
CA ARG A 65 -7.25 7.77 -14.41
C ARG A 65 -6.24 6.74 -14.91
N LEU A 66 -5.23 6.45 -14.07
CA LEU A 66 -4.23 5.44 -14.36
C LEU A 66 -4.88 4.03 -14.35
N ASP A 67 -4.43 3.16 -15.24
CA ASP A 67 -4.75 1.74 -15.15
C ASP A 67 -3.99 1.11 -13.99
N ALA A 68 -4.74 0.65 -12.98
CA ALA A 68 -4.15 0.11 -11.75
C ALA A 68 -3.33 -1.17 -11.99
N LYS A 69 -3.66 -1.96 -13.03
CA LYS A 69 -2.90 -3.16 -13.40
C LYS A 69 -1.59 -2.79 -14.08
N GLU A 70 -1.63 -1.86 -15.02
CA GLU A 70 -0.42 -1.38 -15.68
C GLU A 70 0.51 -0.71 -14.67
N PHE A 71 -0.05 0.07 -13.75
CA PHE A 71 0.71 0.70 -12.68
C PHE A 71 1.41 -0.34 -11.79
N LEU A 72 0.70 -1.38 -11.33
CA LEU A 72 1.27 -2.47 -10.54
C LEU A 72 2.36 -3.21 -11.31
N LEU A 73 2.12 -3.51 -12.59
CA LEU A 73 3.07 -4.17 -13.47
C LEU A 73 4.38 -3.36 -13.56
N GLU A 74 4.25 -2.07 -13.75
CA GLU A 74 5.39 -1.16 -13.82
C GLU A 74 6.15 -1.08 -12.48
N GLN A 75 5.46 -1.04 -11.34
CA GLN A 75 6.09 -1.10 -10.01
C GLN A 75 6.85 -2.41 -9.80
N ILE A 76 6.28 -3.56 -10.15
CA ILE A 76 6.97 -4.85 -10.05
C ILE A 76 8.27 -4.83 -10.88
N MET A 77 8.22 -4.30 -12.10
CA MET A 77 9.41 -4.22 -12.96
C MET A 77 10.46 -3.25 -12.44
N LYS A 78 10.04 -2.08 -11.95
CA LYS A 78 10.95 -1.04 -11.45
C LYS A 78 11.52 -1.35 -10.06
N GLY A 79 10.82 -2.17 -9.28
CA GLY A 79 11.09 -2.32 -7.85
C GLY A 79 10.77 -1.06 -7.06
N ASP A 80 11.07 -1.09 -5.77
CA ASP A 80 10.98 0.06 -4.88
C ASP A 80 12.29 0.27 -4.13
N ARG A 81 12.96 1.37 -4.44
CA ARG A 81 14.24 1.69 -3.81
C ARG A 81 14.08 2.08 -2.34
N SER A 82 12.96 2.68 -1.96
CA SER A 82 12.69 3.08 -0.58
C SER A 82 12.56 1.87 0.34
N ASP A 83 12.00 0.80 -0.18
CA ASP A 83 11.82 -0.48 0.52
C ASP A 83 12.98 -1.46 0.28
N GLY A 84 14.01 -1.01 -0.45
CA GLY A 84 15.17 -1.85 -0.76
C GLY A 84 14.90 -2.95 -1.78
N ILE A 85 13.87 -2.79 -2.63
CA ILE A 85 13.48 -3.77 -3.65
C ILE A 85 14.10 -3.38 -4.99
N PRO A 86 15.11 -4.11 -5.51
CA PRO A 86 15.71 -3.80 -6.80
C PRO A 86 14.76 -4.06 -7.96
N ASN A 87 15.01 -3.40 -9.10
CA ASN A 87 14.29 -3.73 -10.32
C ASN A 87 14.63 -5.15 -10.83
N ILE A 88 13.78 -5.68 -11.70
CA ILE A 88 13.91 -7.07 -12.19
C ILE A 88 15.18 -7.37 -12.97
N LEU A 89 15.93 -6.37 -13.42
CA LEU A 89 17.18 -6.51 -14.17
C LEU A 89 18.42 -6.50 -13.28
N SER A 90 18.25 -6.28 -11.97
CA SER A 90 19.34 -6.09 -11.01
C SER A 90 19.35 -7.18 -9.96
N PRO A 91 20.53 -7.60 -9.47
CA PRO A 91 20.65 -8.61 -8.44
C PRO A 91 20.05 -8.14 -7.10
N ASP A 92 19.70 -9.10 -6.24
CA ASP A 92 19.03 -8.87 -4.97
C ASP A 92 19.84 -8.00 -4.01
N ASP A 93 21.14 -8.11 -4.06
CA ASP A 93 22.08 -7.48 -3.15
C ASP A 93 22.68 -6.17 -3.69
N CYS A 94 22.20 -5.67 -4.83
CA CYS A 94 22.78 -4.48 -5.49
C CYS A 94 22.79 -3.24 -4.58
N PHE A 95 21.83 -3.11 -3.65
CA PHE A 95 21.83 -2.00 -2.68
C PHE A 95 22.80 -2.20 -1.52
N VAL A 96 23.16 -3.45 -1.21
CA VAL A 96 24.11 -3.80 -0.16
C VAL A 96 25.54 -3.72 -0.70
N THR A 97 25.75 -4.21 -1.91
CA THR A 97 27.05 -4.17 -2.60
C THR A 97 27.40 -2.80 -3.13
N GLY A 98 26.42 -1.90 -3.23
CA GLY A 98 26.59 -0.57 -3.82
C GLY A 98 26.62 -0.59 -5.36
N GLU A 99 26.26 -1.70 -5.98
CA GLU A 99 26.15 -1.78 -7.44
C GLU A 99 25.02 -0.91 -7.96
N LYS A 100 25.26 -0.25 -9.10
CA LYS A 100 24.23 0.55 -9.74
C LYS A 100 23.22 -0.38 -10.43
N GLN A 101 21.95 -0.16 -10.16
CA GLN A 101 20.90 -0.86 -10.89
C GLN A 101 20.99 -0.61 -12.40
N LYS A 102 20.67 -1.63 -13.19
CA LYS A 102 20.46 -1.48 -14.63
C LYS A 102 19.26 -0.55 -14.86
N PRO A 103 19.36 0.47 -15.73
CA PRO A 103 18.26 1.43 -15.91
C PRO A 103 17.02 0.76 -16.52
N MET A 104 15.86 1.01 -15.94
CA MET A 104 14.56 0.56 -16.44
C MET A 104 13.96 1.66 -17.33
N THR A 105 14.29 1.65 -18.62
CA THR A 105 13.78 2.59 -19.63
C THR A 105 12.39 2.20 -20.10
N LYS A 106 11.63 3.13 -20.73
CA LYS A 106 10.31 2.84 -21.33
C LYS A 106 10.37 1.63 -22.27
N LYS A 107 11.37 1.58 -23.15
CA LYS A 107 11.56 0.44 -24.08
C LYS A 107 11.71 -0.89 -23.33
N ARG A 108 12.44 -0.90 -22.21
CA ARG A 108 12.60 -2.12 -21.40
C ARG A 108 11.32 -2.48 -20.63
N LEU A 109 10.56 -1.49 -20.18
CA LEU A 109 9.25 -1.74 -19.59
C LEU A 109 8.30 -2.42 -20.60
N GLU A 110 8.24 -1.92 -21.83
CA GLU A 110 7.48 -2.53 -22.91
C GLU A 110 7.99 -3.93 -23.26
N GLU A 111 9.31 -4.12 -23.37
CA GLU A 111 9.94 -5.40 -23.66
C GLU A 111 9.64 -6.46 -22.59
N TYR A 112 9.82 -6.11 -21.31
CA TYR A 112 9.66 -7.04 -20.19
C TYR A 112 8.22 -7.09 -19.61
N SER A 113 7.28 -6.32 -20.13
CA SER A 113 5.85 -6.54 -19.88
C SER A 113 5.37 -7.88 -20.46
N LEU A 114 6.09 -8.41 -21.45
CA LEU A 114 5.83 -9.71 -22.04
C LEU A 114 6.66 -10.78 -21.34
N ILE A 115 6.01 -11.71 -20.66
CA ILE A 115 6.65 -12.78 -19.87
C ILE A 115 7.59 -13.66 -20.72
N ASP A 116 7.29 -13.82 -22.00
CA ASP A 116 8.12 -14.61 -22.92
C ASP A 116 9.53 -14.03 -23.13
N ASN A 117 9.72 -12.76 -22.83
CA ASN A 117 11.02 -12.10 -22.90
C ASN A 117 11.85 -12.27 -21.61
N HIS A 118 11.32 -12.94 -20.59
CA HIS A 118 12.01 -13.12 -19.32
C HIS A 118 13.01 -14.29 -19.40
N THR A 119 14.26 -14.01 -19.08
CA THR A 119 15.24 -15.04 -18.71
C THR A 119 14.87 -15.63 -17.35
N ASP A 120 15.47 -16.75 -16.96
CA ASP A 120 15.23 -17.38 -15.65
C ASP A 120 15.59 -16.44 -14.49
N GLU A 121 16.65 -15.64 -14.62
CA GLU A 121 17.03 -14.62 -13.64
C GLU A 121 15.96 -13.53 -13.52
N ILE A 122 15.52 -12.96 -14.65
CA ILE A 122 14.48 -11.94 -14.67
C ILE A 122 13.17 -12.46 -14.09
N ARG A 123 12.82 -13.73 -14.39
CA ARG A 123 11.64 -14.39 -13.84
C ARG A 123 11.72 -14.55 -12.34
N THR A 124 12.88 -14.92 -11.82
CA THR A 124 13.13 -15.03 -10.38
C THR A 124 12.97 -13.67 -9.69
N ASN A 125 13.59 -12.62 -10.25
CA ASN A 125 13.49 -11.25 -9.74
C ASN A 125 12.05 -10.70 -9.83
N TRP A 126 11.33 -11.02 -10.90
CA TRP A 126 9.91 -10.70 -11.04
C TRP A 126 9.07 -11.33 -9.93
N LEU A 127 9.25 -12.63 -9.67
CA LEU A 127 8.52 -13.34 -8.61
C LEU A 127 8.82 -12.77 -7.22
N ARG A 128 10.08 -12.39 -6.97
CA ARG A 128 10.47 -11.70 -5.75
C ARG A 128 9.71 -10.38 -5.60
N ASN A 129 9.77 -9.51 -6.63
CA ASN A 129 9.13 -8.21 -6.59
C ASN A 129 7.61 -8.33 -6.51
N SER A 130 7.01 -9.26 -7.25
CA SER A 130 5.57 -9.54 -7.16
C SER A 130 5.15 -9.89 -5.73
N LYS A 131 5.88 -10.76 -5.05
CA LYS A 131 5.58 -11.14 -3.65
C LYS A 131 5.72 -9.98 -2.65
N LEU A 132 6.56 -8.99 -2.95
CA LEU A 132 6.85 -7.88 -2.04
C LEU A 132 5.97 -6.65 -2.31
N ILE A 133 5.55 -6.45 -3.58
CA ILE A 133 4.87 -5.23 -4.03
C ILE A 133 3.37 -5.47 -4.25
N ASP A 134 2.98 -6.65 -4.76
CA ASP A 134 1.58 -6.93 -5.07
C ASP A 134 0.79 -7.25 -3.80
N LEU A 135 -0.07 -6.35 -3.40
CA LEU A 135 -0.94 -6.48 -2.24
C LEU A 135 -1.97 -7.64 -2.36
N ASN A 136 -2.08 -8.27 -3.52
CA ASN A 136 -2.85 -9.51 -3.66
C ASN A 136 -2.07 -10.77 -3.25
N GLN A 137 -0.75 -10.66 -3.03
CA GLN A 137 0.12 -11.76 -2.60
C GLN A 137 0.22 -11.90 -1.08
N ILE A 138 -0.57 -11.14 -0.32
CA ILE A 138 -0.60 -11.24 1.14
C ILE A 138 -1.04 -12.64 1.55
N PRO A 139 -0.27 -13.36 2.38
CA PRO A 139 -0.62 -14.71 2.79
C PRO A 139 -1.94 -14.79 3.57
N GLN A 140 -2.75 -15.82 3.29
CA GLN A 140 -4.08 -16.01 3.87
C GLN A 140 -4.11 -15.95 5.40
N VAL A 141 -3.06 -16.41 6.07
CA VAL A 141 -2.96 -16.37 7.54
C VAL A 141 -3.04 -14.94 8.09
N TYR A 142 -2.50 -13.96 7.37
CA TYR A 142 -2.58 -12.55 7.76
C TYR A 142 -3.94 -11.95 7.40
N GLU A 143 -4.51 -12.34 6.26
CA GLU A 143 -5.87 -11.93 5.86
C GLU A 143 -6.88 -12.34 6.94
N ASP A 144 -6.86 -13.59 7.36
CA ASP A 144 -7.74 -14.11 8.41
C ASP A 144 -7.54 -13.40 9.75
N ALA A 145 -6.28 -13.18 10.13
CA ALA A 145 -5.97 -12.49 11.38
C ALA A 145 -6.47 -11.03 11.39
N ILE A 146 -6.30 -10.30 10.30
CA ILE A 146 -6.74 -8.91 10.15
C ILE A 146 -8.26 -8.81 10.17
N ILE A 147 -8.96 -9.65 9.38
CA ILE A 147 -10.42 -9.66 9.33
C ILE A 147 -11.01 -10.02 10.70
N ASN A 148 -10.48 -11.04 11.37
CA ASN A 148 -10.93 -11.42 12.70
C ASN A 148 -10.69 -10.32 13.73
N SER A 149 -9.54 -9.67 13.69
CA SER A 149 -9.23 -8.53 14.56
C SER A 149 -10.20 -7.36 14.32
N TYR A 150 -10.45 -7.02 13.04
CA TYR A 150 -11.40 -5.97 12.69
C TYR A 150 -12.82 -6.27 13.14
N ARG A 151 -13.33 -7.49 12.93
CA ARG A 151 -14.67 -7.90 13.34
C ARG A 151 -14.85 -7.96 14.87
N SER A 152 -13.79 -8.29 15.59
CA SER A 152 -13.81 -8.36 17.06
C SER A 152 -13.56 -7.01 17.71
N TYR A 153 -13.13 -6.00 16.94
CA TYR A 153 -12.86 -4.67 17.45
C TYR A 153 -14.15 -4.03 17.95
N LYS A 154 -14.18 -3.71 19.24
CA LYS A 154 -15.26 -2.92 19.85
C LYS A 154 -14.77 -1.49 19.98
N VAL A 155 -15.53 -0.56 19.44
CA VAL A 155 -15.28 0.87 19.68
C VAL A 155 -15.30 1.09 21.19
N ASN A 156 -14.21 1.58 21.75
CA ASN A 156 -14.13 1.89 23.17
C ASN A 156 -15.16 2.98 23.51
N ASP A 157 -15.74 2.85 24.69
CA ASP A 157 -16.66 3.86 25.23
C ASP A 157 -15.95 5.23 25.29
N ARG A 158 -16.62 6.23 24.71
CA ARG A 158 -16.13 7.61 24.68
C ARG A 158 -16.21 8.31 26.04
N SER A 159 -16.83 7.69 27.05
CA SER A 159 -17.01 8.27 28.38
C SER A 159 -15.71 8.73 29.04
N LYS A 160 -14.59 8.11 28.71
CA LYS A 160 -13.25 8.44 29.24
C LYS A 160 -12.49 9.48 28.41
N LEU A 161 -13.02 9.87 27.25
CA LEU A 161 -12.31 10.75 26.33
C LEU A 161 -12.09 12.15 26.94
N LEU A 162 -13.13 12.71 27.55
CA LEU A 162 -13.06 14.00 28.25
C LEU A 162 -12.04 13.97 29.39
N THR A 163 -12.09 12.92 30.21
CA THR A 163 -11.13 12.74 31.32
C THR A 163 -9.70 12.69 30.80
N TYR A 164 -9.45 11.93 29.74
CA TYR A 164 -8.15 11.85 29.10
C TYR A 164 -7.66 13.21 28.59
N PHE A 165 -8.54 14.00 27.94
CA PHE A 165 -8.19 15.34 27.45
C PHE A 165 -7.87 16.31 28.59
N ILE A 166 -8.59 16.23 29.70
CA ILE A 166 -8.34 17.05 30.90
C ILE A 166 -6.98 16.69 31.51
N GLU A 167 -6.72 15.41 31.75
CA GLU A 167 -5.47 14.93 32.36
C GLU A 167 -4.23 15.29 31.52
N ASN A 168 -4.37 15.26 30.18
CA ASN A 168 -3.29 15.57 29.24
C ASN A 168 -3.29 17.03 28.78
N LYS A 169 -4.14 17.90 29.36
CA LYS A 169 -4.22 19.35 29.06
C LYS A 169 -4.46 19.67 27.57
N LEU A 170 -5.24 18.84 26.88
CA LEU A 170 -5.52 18.95 25.44
C LEU A 170 -6.72 19.87 25.18
N LYS A 171 -6.59 21.18 25.50
CA LYS A 171 -7.68 22.16 25.46
C LYS A 171 -8.40 22.23 24.10
N SER A 172 -7.66 22.31 23.01
CA SER A 172 -8.24 22.42 21.66
C SER A 172 -9.08 21.19 21.26
N LEU A 173 -8.75 20.00 21.77
CA LEU A 173 -9.54 18.79 21.54
C LEU A 173 -10.79 18.74 22.44
N MET A 174 -10.71 19.35 23.63
CA MET A 174 -11.88 19.48 24.51
C MET A 174 -12.96 20.40 23.92
N GLU A 175 -12.55 21.47 23.25
CA GLU A 175 -13.47 22.42 22.61
C GLU A 175 -14.24 21.79 21.44
N ASN A 176 -13.67 20.77 20.82
CA ASN A 176 -14.26 20.05 19.68
C ASN A 176 -14.60 18.59 20.03
N ILE A 177 -14.93 18.31 21.30
CA ILE A 177 -15.18 16.94 21.77
C ILE A 177 -16.37 16.26 21.06
N SER A 178 -17.30 17.06 20.52
CA SER A 178 -18.43 16.58 19.72
C SER A 178 -18.01 15.94 18.38
N ASP A 179 -16.82 16.23 17.91
CA ASP A 179 -16.30 15.74 16.64
C ASP A 179 -15.72 14.31 16.75
N PHE A 180 -15.63 13.81 17.96
CA PHE A 180 -15.15 12.48 18.30
C PHE A 180 -16.32 11.63 18.81
#